data_98029fc0e3c77cd3046d5e7d8a86b42f
#
_entry.id   98029fc0e3c77cd3046d5e7d8a86b42f
#
_cell.length_a   1.000
_cell.length_b   1.000
_cell.length_c   1.000
_cell.angle_alpha   90.00
_cell.angle_beta   90.00
_cell.angle_gamma   90.00
#
_symmetry.space_group_name_H-M   'P 1'
#
loop_
_entity.id
_entity.type
_entity.pdbx_description
1 polymer ?
#
loop_
_entity_poly.entity_id
_entity_poly.type
_entity_poly.pdbx_seq_one_letter_code
_entity_poly.pdbx_strand_id
1 'polypeptide(L)'
;MKKRIDTFWRYRNLLFELVKKGIKLKYRRSYLGIIWSLLEPVMTTIVLTIVFGTLYGNKDHTFPLYILSGRLLYSYFAQGTKVSLKSIRQNSAMIKKVYVPKYLYPLSSVLYNFIIFLISLIVLVLLGIFTGNYPTLHWLLIAFPLLVLLIMTFGVGIILATIGVFFRDMEYLWSVALML
;
A
#
# COMPACT_ATOMS: atom_id res chain seq x y z
N MET A 1 -4.89 -2.83 -29.31
CA MET A 1 -5.41 -2.55 -27.95
C MET A 1 -6.45 -3.55 -27.49
N LYS A 2 -7.45 -3.95 -28.31
CA LYS A 2 -8.48 -4.96 -27.95
C LYS A 2 -7.90 -6.25 -27.34
N LYS A 3 -6.91 -6.91 -27.98
CA LYS A 3 -6.29 -8.16 -27.46
C LYS A 3 -5.73 -8.05 -26.03
N ARG A 4 -5.23 -6.88 -25.61
CA ARG A 4 -4.68 -6.70 -24.24
C ARG A 4 -5.78 -6.57 -23.19
N ILE A 5 -6.89 -5.94 -23.57
CA ILE A 5 -8.06 -5.80 -22.70
C ILE A 5 -8.73 -7.16 -22.53
N ASP A 6 -8.91 -7.93 -23.61
CA ASP A 6 -9.48 -9.28 -23.57
C ASP A 6 -8.63 -10.22 -22.69
N THR A 7 -7.30 -10.10 -22.80
CA THR A 7 -6.38 -10.85 -21.92
C THR A 7 -6.57 -10.48 -20.45
N PHE A 8 -6.70 -9.19 -20.13
CA PHE A 8 -6.96 -8.74 -18.75
C PHE A 8 -8.28 -9.31 -18.20
N TRP A 9 -9.36 -9.25 -18.95
CA TRP A 9 -10.66 -9.81 -18.57
C TRP A 9 -10.59 -11.32 -18.34
N ARG A 10 -9.85 -12.04 -19.19
CA ARG A 10 -9.65 -13.49 -19.04
C ARG A 10 -8.94 -13.85 -17.72
N TYR A 11 -7.99 -13.04 -17.27
CA TYR A 11 -7.20 -13.30 -16.05
C TYR A 11 -7.70 -12.56 -14.81
N ARG A 12 -8.86 -11.87 -14.88
CA ARG A 12 -9.41 -11.12 -13.73
C ARG A 12 -9.63 -12.00 -12.49
N ASN A 13 -10.12 -13.22 -12.67
CA ASN A 13 -10.38 -14.15 -11.57
C ASN A 13 -9.05 -14.57 -10.90
N LEU A 14 -8.01 -14.81 -11.69
CA LEU A 14 -6.68 -15.10 -11.18
C LEU A 14 -6.11 -13.91 -10.41
N LEU A 15 -6.28 -12.68 -10.92
CA LEU A 15 -5.86 -11.47 -10.24
C LEU A 15 -6.55 -11.35 -8.88
N PHE A 16 -7.85 -11.61 -8.81
CA PHE A 16 -8.61 -11.58 -7.57
C PHE A 16 -8.11 -12.61 -6.55
N GLU A 17 -7.83 -13.84 -6.99
CA GLU A 17 -7.27 -14.90 -6.14
C GLU A 17 -5.85 -14.55 -5.66
N LEU A 18 -5.01 -13.92 -6.50
CA LEU A 18 -3.68 -13.45 -6.09
C LEU A 18 -3.77 -12.35 -5.04
N VAL A 19 -4.71 -11.41 -5.18
CA VAL A 19 -4.97 -10.34 -4.20
C VAL A 19 -5.43 -10.94 -2.87
N LYS A 20 -6.42 -11.84 -2.90
CA LYS A 20 -6.93 -12.54 -1.72
C LYS A 20 -5.84 -13.35 -1.00
N LYS A 21 -5.01 -14.05 -1.78
CA LYS A 21 -3.84 -14.78 -1.27
C LYS A 21 -2.85 -13.82 -0.61
N GLY A 22 -2.57 -12.67 -1.21
CA GLY A 22 -1.66 -11.65 -0.67
C GLY A 22 -2.10 -11.16 0.70
N ILE A 23 -3.39 -10.79 0.85
CA ILE A 23 -3.97 -10.37 2.14
C ILE A 23 -3.87 -11.51 3.17
N LYS A 24 -4.26 -12.74 2.78
CA LYS A 24 -4.22 -13.90 3.68
C LYS A 24 -2.80 -14.22 4.15
N LEU A 25 -1.80 -14.13 3.26
CA LEU A 25 -0.41 -14.42 3.61
C LEU A 25 0.18 -13.37 4.55
N LYS A 26 -0.18 -12.09 4.38
CA LYS A 26 0.30 -11.00 5.25
C LYS A 26 -0.09 -11.20 6.71
N TYR A 27 -1.29 -11.75 6.96
CA TYR A 27 -1.86 -11.88 8.31
C TYR A 27 -1.97 -13.33 8.81
N ARG A 28 -1.45 -14.32 8.06
CA ARG A 28 -1.64 -15.75 8.31
C ARG A 28 -1.20 -16.23 9.71
N ARG A 29 -0.18 -15.60 10.30
CA ARG A 29 0.40 -16.02 11.59
C ARG A 29 0.08 -15.07 12.73
N SER A 30 -0.84 -14.14 12.53
CA SER A 30 -1.18 -13.12 13.52
C SER A 30 -2.52 -13.41 14.18
N TYR A 31 -2.58 -13.38 15.50
CA TYR A 31 -3.83 -13.48 16.26
C TYR A 31 -4.76 -12.29 16.00
N LEU A 32 -4.22 -11.09 15.85
CA LEU A 32 -4.96 -9.86 15.58
C LEU A 32 -5.30 -9.69 14.09
N GLY A 33 -4.65 -10.46 13.21
CA GLY A 33 -4.95 -10.45 11.77
C GLY A 33 -4.95 -9.04 11.16
N ILE A 34 -6.05 -8.71 10.48
CA ILE A 34 -6.24 -7.43 9.80
C ILE A 34 -6.32 -6.25 10.78
N ILE A 35 -6.63 -6.47 12.07
CA ILE A 35 -6.69 -5.39 13.07
C ILE A 35 -5.36 -4.65 13.19
N TRP A 36 -4.22 -5.31 12.92
CA TRP A 36 -2.92 -4.66 12.85
C TRP A 36 -2.85 -3.51 11.84
N SER A 37 -3.61 -3.59 10.74
CA SER A 37 -3.65 -2.49 9.77
C SER A 37 -4.30 -1.21 10.32
N LEU A 38 -5.07 -1.32 11.40
CA LEU A 38 -5.64 -0.20 12.13
C LEU A 38 -4.77 0.22 13.30
N LEU A 39 -4.23 -0.76 14.06
CA LEU A 39 -3.40 -0.48 15.25
C LEU A 39 -2.05 0.16 14.92
N GLU A 40 -1.37 -0.33 13.87
CA GLU A 40 -0.06 0.20 13.47
C GLU A 40 -0.11 1.72 13.16
N PRO A 41 -1.04 2.24 12.34
CA PRO A 41 -1.19 3.67 12.12
C PRO A 41 -1.50 4.45 13.40
N VAL A 42 -2.37 3.92 14.27
CA VAL A 42 -2.73 4.59 15.54
C VAL A 42 -1.50 4.73 16.42
N MET A 43 -0.80 3.61 16.71
CA MET A 43 0.37 3.61 17.59
C MET A 43 1.49 4.52 17.05
N THR A 44 1.77 4.45 15.76
CA THR A 44 2.80 5.30 15.15
C THR A 44 2.42 6.77 15.19
N THR A 45 1.14 7.11 15.00
CA THR A 45 0.67 8.50 15.09
C THR A 45 0.80 9.05 16.50
N ILE A 46 0.44 8.26 17.52
CA ILE A 46 0.60 8.66 18.92
C ILE A 46 2.06 8.99 19.20
N VAL A 47 2.99 8.08 18.86
CA VAL A 47 4.42 8.29 19.09
C VAL A 47 4.93 9.53 18.35
N LEU A 48 4.62 9.67 17.07
CA LEU A 48 5.08 10.80 16.27
C LEU A 48 4.48 12.12 16.74
N THR A 49 3.23 12.12 17.17
CA THR A 49 2.57 13.32 17.72
C THR A 49 3.24 13.78 19.02
N ILE A 50 3.61 12.85 19.91
CA ILE A 50 4.33 13.18 21.13
C ILE A 50 5.73 13.72 20.78
N VAL A 51 6.49 13.04 19.95
CA VAL A 51 7.85 13.44 19.59
C VAL A 51 7.87 14.79 18.88
N PHE A 52 7.09 14.96 17.83
CA PHE A 52 7.08 16.21 17.08
C PHE A 52 6.33 17.33 17.80
N GLY A 53 5.29 17.02 18.59
CA GLY A 53 4.62 17.99 19.44
C GLY A 53 5.55 18.61 20.49
N THR A 54 6.43 17.82 21.08
CA THR A 54 7.44 18.30 22.04
C THR A 54 8.54 19.09 21.35
N LEU A 55 9.02 18.66 20.19
CA LEU A 55 10.12 19.31 19.46
C LEU A 55 9.71 20.65 18.83
N TYR A 56 8.52 20.73 18.24
CA TYR A 56 8.05 21.92 17.55
C TYR A 56 7.13 22.82 18.40
N GLY A 57 6.81 22.39 19.64
CA GLY A 57 5.92 23.13 20.52
C GLY A 57 4.49 23.29 19.97
N ASN A 58 4.13 22.48 18.97
CA ASN A 58 2.83 22.61 18.30
C ASN A 58 1.74 21.93 19.15
N LYS A 59 0.79 22.75 19.65
CA LYS A 59 -0.37 22.30 20.46
C LYS A 59 -1.66 22.22 19.63
N ASP A 60 -1.56 22.27 18.30
CA ASP A 60 -2.72 22.22 17.43
C ASP A 60 -3.37 20.84 17.45
N HIS A 61 -4.67 20.78 17.71
CA HIS A 61 -5.45 19.53 17.75
C HIS A 61 -5.51 18.81 16.38
N THR A 62 -5.24 19.52 15.28
CA THR A 62 -5.22 18.95 13.92
C THR A 62 -3.87 18.32 13.53
N PHE A 63 -2.82 18.56 14.32
CA PHE A 63 -1.48 18.07 14.05
C PHE A 63 -1.37 16.54 13.92
N PRO A 64 -2.02 15.71 14.77
CA PRO A 64 -2.04 14.26 14.60
C PRO A 64 -2.67 13.81 13.28
N LEU A 65 -3.70 14.52 12.82
CA LEU A 65 -4.38 14.24 11.56
C LEU A 65 -3.44 14.46 10.36
N TYR A 66 -2.67 15.54 10.39
CA TYR A 66 -1.67 15.87 9.38
C TYR A 66 -0.57 14.79 9.30
N ILE A 67 -0.02 14.38 10.45
CA ILE A 67 1.01 13.33 10.52
C ILE A 67 0.45 12.01 9.98
N LEU A 68 -0.76 11.62 10.41
CA LEU A 68 -1.37 10.36 10.01
C LEU A 68 -1.62 10.32 8.50
N SER A 69 -2.13 11.40 7.91
CA SER A 69 -2.42 11.46 6.48
C SER A 69 -1.16 11.26 5.63
N GLY A 70 -0.10 12.00 5.90
CA GLY A 70 1.17 11.87 5.20
C GLY A 70 1.79 10.47 5.36
N ARG A 71 1.75 9.94 6.60
CA ARG A 71 2.29 8.62 6.88
C ARG A 71 1.54 7.50 6.18
N LEU A 72 0.23 7.55 6.12
CA LEU A 72 -0.57 6.52 5.44
C LEU A 72 -0.26 6.47 3.94
N LEU A 73 -0.19 7.63 3.27
CA LEU A 73 0.14 7.73 1.85
C LEU A 73 1.55 7.18 1.58
N TYR A 74 2.52 7.60 2.38
CA TYR A 74 3.89 7.12 2.29
C TYR A 74 4.00 5.61 2.54
N SER A 75 3.37 5.09 3.60
CA SER A 75 3.39 3.67 3.94
C SER A 75 2.81 2.80 2.83
N TYR A 76 1.72 3.26 2.20
CA TYR A 76 1.15 2.56 1.06
C TYR A 76 2.12 2.48 -0.11
N PHE A 77 2.72 3.61 -0.50
CA PHE A 77 3.71 3.66 -1.58
C PHE A 77 4.91 2.76 -1.28
N ALA A 78 5.48 2.89 -0.09
CA ALA A 78 6.64 2.13 0.34
C ALA A 78 6.37 0.61 0.36
N GLN A 79 5.26 0.18 0.95
CA GLN A 79 4.88 -1.23 1.01
C GLN A 79 4.50 -1.78 -0.37
N GLY A 80 3.72 -1.03 -1.14
CA GLY A 80 3.29 -1.43 -2.48
C GLY A 80 4.47 -1.68 -3.41
N THR A 81 5.43 -0.76 -3.45
CA THR A 81 6.63 -0.87 -4.27
C THR A 81 7.59 -1.96 -3.78
N LYS A 82 7.82 -2.06 -2.46
CA LYS A 82 8.70 -3.07 -1.85
C LYS A 82 8.21 -4.49 -2.09
N VAL A 83 6.90 -4.73 -2.01
CA VAL A 83 6.33 -6.05 -2.26
C VAL A 83 6.28 -6.35 -3.76
N SER A 84 5.98 -5.36 -4.60
CA SER A 84 6.02 -5.51 -6.05
C SER A 84 7.39 -5.96 -6.55
N LEU A 85 8.47 -5.40 -6.00
CA LEU A 85 9.85 -5.76 -6.33
C LEU A 85 10.11 -7.27 -6.19
N LYS A 86 9.53 -7.90 -5.16
CA LYS A 86 9.68 -9.34 -4.90
C LYS A 86 8.67 -10.21 -5.64
N SER A 87 7.60 -9.65 -6.17
CA SER A 87 6.39 -10.35 -6.59
C SER A 87 6.63 -11.43 -7.65
N ILE A 88 7.43 -11.13 -8.69
CA ILE A 88 7.73 -12.08 -9.77
C ILE A 88 8.57 -13.24 -9.24
N ARG A 89 9.59 -12.95 -8.44
CA ARG A 89 10.50 -13.96 -7.87
C ARG A 89 9.78 -14.89 -6.90
N GLN A 90 8.94 -14.35 -6.03
CA GLN A 90 8.16 -15.15 -5.07
C GLN A 90 7.14 -16.08 -5.74
N ASN A 91 6.65 -15.73 -6.93
CA ASN A 91 5.71 -16.55 -7.69
C ASN A 91 6.36 -17.33 -8.83
N SER A 92 7.70 -17.46 -8.84
CA SER A 92 8.46 -18.15 -9.90
C SER A 92 8.02 -19.60 -10.13
N ALA A 93 7.67 -20.33 -9.06
CA ALA A 93 7.18 -21.70 -9.16
C ALA A 93 5.84 -21.80 -9.91
N MET A 94 4.96 -20.80 -9.77
CA MET A 94 3.69 -20.73 -10.49
C MET A 94 3.89 -20.32 -11.94
N ILE A 95 4.80 -19.37 -12.18
CA ILE A 95 5.14 -18.89 -13.53
C ILE A 95 5.69 -20.02 -14.43
N LYS A 96 6.44 -20.94 -13.84
CA LYS A 96 7.00 -22.10 -14.56
C LYS A 96 5.94 -23.15 -14.94
N LYS A 97 4.82 -23.22 -14.22
CA LYS A 97 3.77 -24.23 -14.43
C LYS A 97 2.65 -23.77 -15.36
N VAL A 98 2.33 -22.48 -15.36
CA VAL A 98 1.19 -21.94 -16.10
C VAL A 98 1.60 -20.64 -16.79
N TYR A 99 1.21 -20.51 -18.06
CA TYR A 99 1.44 -19.27 -18.80
C TYR A 99 0.49 -18.17 -18.27
N VAL A 100 1.05 -17.24 -17.50
CA VAL A 100 0.34 -16.08 -16.95
C VAL A 100 1.13 -14.82 -17.29
N PRO A 101 0.47 -13.75 -17.75
CA PRO A 101 1.15 -12.47 -17.99
C PRO A 101 1.86 -11.98 -16.73
N LYS A 102 3.17 -11.75 -16.81
CA LYS A 102 4.02 -11.45 -15.64
C LYS A 102 3.63 -10.17 -14.89
N TYR A 103 3.01 -9.20 -15.56
CA TYR A 103 2.55 -7.93 -14.95
C TYR A 103 1.45 -8.13 -13.90
N LEU A 104 0.73 -9.26 -13.92
CA LEU A 104 -0.32 -9.54 -12.94
C LEU A 104 0.21 -9.71 -11.51
N TYR A 105 1.45 -10.15 -11.34
CA TYR A 105 2.06 -10.32 -10.02
C TYR A 105 2.36 -8.99 -9.32
N PRO A 106 3.07 -8.02 -9.95
CA PRO A 106 3.20 -6.68 -9.39
C PRO A 106 1.86 -5.99 -9.18
N LEU A 107 0.93 -6.12 -10.16
CA LEU A 107 -0.41 -5.53 -10.05
C LEU A 107 -1.18 -6.08 -8.84
N SER A 108 -1.18 -7.39 -8.64
CA SER A 108 -1.83 -8.00 -7.47
C SER A 108 -1.20 -7.52 -6.16
N SER A 109 0.12 -7.30 -6.14
CA SER A 109 0.85 -6.81 -4.97
C SER A 109 0.45 -5.38 -4.61
N VAL A 110 0.35 -4.50 -5.59
CA VAL A 110 -0.13 -3.12 -5.41
C VAL A 110 -1.59 -3.10 -4.95
N LEU A 111 -2.46 -3.89 -5.60
CA LEU A 111 -3.89 -3.91 -5.29
C LEU A 111 -4.18 -4.43 -3.88
N TYR A 112 -3.54 -5.51 -3.42
CA TYR A 112 -3.84 -5.98 -2.07
C TYR A 112 -3.31 -5.01 -1.01
N ASN A 113 -2.17 -4.35 -1.23
CA ASN A 113 -1.70 -3.29 -0.34
C ASN A 113 -2.63 -2.07 -0.39
N PHE A 114 -3.23 -1.75 -1.55
CA PHE A 114 -4.22 -0.69 -1.67
C PHE A 114 -5.48 -0.98 -0.84
N ILE A 115 -5.97 -2.22 -0.87
CA ILE A 115 -7.11 -2.63 -0.02
C ILE A 115 -6.78 -2.46 1.47
N ILE A 116 -5.58 -2.87 1.90
CA ILE A 116 -5.14 -2.70 3.28
C ILE A 116 -5.04 -1.21 3.64
N PHE A 117 -4.52 -0.40 2.74
CA PHE A 117 -4.46 1.05 2.89
C PHE A 117 -5.85 1.69 3.03
N LEU A 118 -6.84 1.26 2.22
CA LEU A 118 -8.23 1.72 2.35
C LEU A 118 -8.82 1.39 3.74
N ILE A 119 -8.50 0.22 4.28
CA ILE A 119 -8.89 -0.15 5.64
C ILE A 119 -8.22 0.80 6.66
N SER A 120 -6.93 1.11 6.46
CA SER A 120 -6.20 2.04 7.34
C SER A 120 -6.73 3.48 7.27
N LEU A 121 -7.35 3.90 6.16
CA LEU A 121 -8.00 5.21 6.05
C LEU A 121 -9.19 5.37 7.01
N ILE A 122 -9.79 4.27 7.48
CA ILE A 122 -10.84 4.31 8.50
C ILE A 122 -10.31 5.02 9.76
N VAL A 123 -9.05 4.76 10.14
CA VAL A 123 -8.40 5.42 11.29
C VAL A 123 -8.31 6.93 11.06
N LEU A 124 -7.98 7.36 9.83
CA LEU A 124 -7.92 8.79 9.48
C LEU A 124 -9.29 9.46 9.63
N VAL A 125 -10.35 8.80 9.16
CA VAL A 125 -11.73 9.31 9.28
C VAL A 125 -12.12 9.42 10.74
N LEU A 126 -11.87 8.38 11.55
CA LEU A 126 -12.16 8.38 12.97
C LEU A 126 -11.42 9.51 13.70
N LEU A 127 -10.11 9.65 13.43
CA LEU A 127 -9.32 10.73 14.03
C LEU A 127 -9.84 12.11 13.59
N GLY A 128 -10.26 12.29 12.34
CA GLY A 128 -10.88 13.52 11.84
C GLY A 128 -12.13 13.89 12.62
N ILE A 129 -13.01 12.92 12.89
CA ILE A 129 -14.22 13.14 13.68
C ILE A 129 -13.85 13.54 15.12
N PHE A 130 -12.88 12.87 15.76
CA PHE A 130 -12.43 13.21 17.12
C PHE A 130 -11.78 14.59 17.23
N THR A 131 -11.14 15.08 16.17
CA THR A 131 -10.54 16.42 16.12
C THR A 131 -11.51 17.52 15.66
N GLY A 132 -12.79 17.20 15.48
CA GLY A 132 -13.83 18.15 15.08
C GLY A 132 -13.86 18.45 13.57
N ASN A 133 -13.03 17.80 12.78
CA ASN A 133 -13.01 17.90 11.32
C ASN A 133 -13.97 16.88 10.71
N TYR A 134 -15.24 17.25 10.58
CA TYR A 134 -16.25 16.35 10.03
C TYR A 134 -16.07 16.14 8.52
N PRO A 135 -16.33 14.93 8.02
CA PRO A 135 -16.29 14.63 6.59
C PRO A 135 -17.34 15.46 5.85
N THR A 136 -16.87 16.39 5.02
CA THR A 136 -17.68 17.19 4.10
C THR A 136 -17.65 16.57 2.70
N LEU A 137 -18.50 17.04 1.79
CA LEU A 137 -18.51 16.58 0.39
C LEU A 137 -17.15 16.72 -0.29
N HIS A 138 -16.32 17.66 0.17
CA HIS A 138 -14.94 17.86 -0.31
C HIS A 138 -14.03 16.65 -0.08
N TRP A 139 -14.35 15.75 0.87
CA TRP A 139 -13.59 14.51 1.06
C TRP A 139 -13.67 13.58 -0.16
N LEU A 140 -14.68 13.72 -1.00
CA LEU A 140 -14.76 12.99 -2.25
C LEU A 140 -13.60 13.34 -3.21
N LEU A 141 -13.09 14.57 -3.12
CA LEU A 141 -11.92 15.00 -3.90
C LEU A 141 -10.64 14.24 -3.56
N ILE A 142 -10.58 13.60 -2.37
CA ILE A 142 -9.46 12.76 -1.95
C ILE A 142 -9.33 11.53 -2.88
N ALA A 143 -10.40 11.09 -3.53
CA ALA A 143 -10.37 9.97 -4.46
C ALA A 143 -9.39 10.21 -5.62
N PHE A 144 -9.25 11.46 -6.10
CA PHE A 144 -8.34 11.80 -7.19
C PHE A 144 -6.86 11.57 -6.83
N PRO A 145 -6.30 12.14 -5.75
CA PRO A 145 -4.91 11.86 -5.34
C PRO A 145 -4.68 10.39 -4.98
N LEU A 146 -5.67 9.67 -4.44
CA LEU A 146 -5.55 8.24 -4.18
C LEU A 146 -5.42 7.43 -5.46
N LEU A 147 -6.16 7.78 -6.50
CA LEU A 147 -6.05 7.15 -7.82
C LEU A 147 -4.69 7.42 -8.46
N VAL A 148 -4.21 8.67 -8.39
CA VAL A 148 -2.86 9.03 -8.89
C VAL A 148 -1.79 8.24 -8.15
N LEU A 149 -1.89 8.15 -6.83
CA LEU A 149 -0.96 7.39 -6.00
C LEU A 149 -0.96 5.90 -6.34
N LEU A 150 -2.13 5.31 -6.61
CA LEU A 150 -2.25 3.91 -7.05
C LEU A 150 -1.54 3.68 -8.38
N ILE A 151 -1.77 4.56 -9.37
CA ILE A 151 -1.13 4.45 -10.69
C ILE A 151 0.38 4.62 -10.56
N MET A 152 0.84 5.60 -9.78
CA MET A 152 2.26 5.86 -9.52
C MET A 152 2.91 4.64 -8.85
N THR A 153 2.31 4.10 -7.81
CA THR A 153 2.81 2.91 -7.10
C THR A 153 2.89 1.71 -8.03
N PHE A 154 1.90 1.54 -8.92
CA PHE A 154 1.90 0.46 -9.89
C PHE A 154 3.01 0.64 -10.95
N GLY A 155 3.18 1.86 -11.49
CA GLY A 155 4.24 2.16 -12.46
C GLY A 155 5.63 1.89 -11.91
N VAL A 156 5.94 2.45 -10.74
CA VAL A 156 7.22 2.19 -10.04
C VAL A 156 7.34 0.71 -9.66
N GLY A 157 6.25 0.10 -9.21
CA GLY A 157 6.20 -1.31 -8.83
C GLY A 157 6.56 -2.26 -9.98
N ILE A 158 6.10 -2.02 -11.20
CA ILE A 158 6.46 -2.82 -12.40
C ILE A 158 7.95 -2.68 -12.72
N ILE A 159 8.47 -1.45 -12.71
CA ILE A 159 9.89 -1.18 -12.99
C ILE A 159 10.76 -1.95 -11.99
N LEU A 160 10.47 -1.79 -10.70
CA LEU A 160 11.20 -2.46 -9.63
C LEU A 160 11.05 -3.98 -9.69
N ALA A 161 9.86 -4.51 -10.00
CA ALA A 161 9.65 -5.95 -10.15
C ALA A 161 10.48 -6.54 -11.28
N THR A 162 10.68 -5.80 -12.36
CA THR A 162 11.53 -6.22 -13.48
C THR A 162 13.01 -6.22 -13.09
N ILE A 163 13.48 -5.14 -12.46
CA ILE A 163 14.88 -5.02 -12.00
C ILE A 163 15.18 -6.08 -10.93
N GLY A 164 14.24 -6.32 -10.00
CA GLY A 164 14.38 -7.28 -8.90
C GLY A 164 14.48 -8.75 -9.33
N VAL A 165 14.13 -9.08 -10.58
CA VAL A 165 14.38 -10.42 -11.15
C VAL A 165 15.86 -10.62 -11.47
N PHE A 166 16.54 -9.56 -11.95
CA PHE A 166 17.94 -9.61 -12.36
C PHE A 166 18.88 -9.32 -11.19
N PHE A 167 18.54 -8.36 -10.33
CA PHE A 167 19.39 -7.88 -9.24
C PHE A 167 18.69 -8.07 -7.89
N ARG A 168 19.16 -9.03 -7.09
CA ARG A 168 18.59 -9.29 -5.74
C ARG A 168 18.86 -8.17 -4.76
N ASP A 169 19.99 -7.50 -4.88
CA ASP A 169 20.42 -6.44 -3.96
C ASP A 169 19.57 -5.16 -4.10
N MET A 170 18.79 -5.08 -5.19
CA MET A 170 17.81 -3.99 -5.37
C MET A 170 16.81 -3.87 -4.20
N GLU A 171 16.58 -4.96 -3.45
CA GLU A 171 15.74 -4.93 -2.26
C GLU A 171 16.32 -4.05 -1.15
N TYR A 172 17.62 -4.16 -0.94
CA TYR A 172 18.32 -3.35 0.06
C TYR A 172 18.43 -1.90 -0.40
N LEU A 173 18.84 -1.68 -1.65
CA LEU A 173 18.94 -0.34 -2.25
C LEU A 173 17.61 0.40 -2.20
N TRP A 174 16.50 -0.27 -2.57
CA TRP A 174 15.17 0.34 -2.52
C TRP A 174 14.73 0.62 -1.07
N SER A 175 15.07 -0.27 -0.13
CA SER A 175 14.77 -0.04 1.29
C SER A 175 15.50 1.19 1.85
N VAL A 176 16.76 1.41 1.45
CA VAL A 176 17.54 2.61 1.83
C VAL A 176 16.97 3.86 1.15
N ALA A 177 16.65 3.78 -0.15
CA ALA A 177 16.05 4.90 -0.88
C ALA A 177 14.70 5.37 -0.30
N LEU A 178 13.95 4.44 0.31
CA LEU A 178 12.71 4.77 1.01
C LEU A 178 12.93 5.37 2.41
N MET A 179 14.12 5.34 2.97
CA MET A 179 14.42 5.98 4.26
C MET A 179 14.87 7.43 4.12
N LEU A 180 15.28 7.83 2.92
CA LEU A 180 15.69 9.20 2.58
C LEU A 180 14.47 10.08 2.29
#